data_0f42bd04d361fc3b169cb6e987996e93
#
_entry.id   0f42bd04d361fc3b169cb6e987996e93
#
_cell.length_a   1.000
_cell.length_b   1.000
_cell.length_c   1.000
_cell.angle_alpha   90.00
_cell.angle_beta   90.00
_cell.angle_gamma   90.00
#
_symmetry.space_group_name_H-M   'P 1'
#
loop_
_entity.id
_entity.type
_entity.pdbx_description
1 polymer ?
#
loop_
_entity_poly.entity_id
_entity_poly.type
_entity_poly.pdbx_seq_one_letter_code
_entity_poly.pdbx_strand_id
1 'polypeptide(L)'
;MLTVIVSFNVKPADVDAFKEATVAETRTTLQDPGVVSVEVLQASDEPAHFALHEVFASRAVGLQHLEMDHFKAWQQTIKPLLVEPPHAVAYEQVFPQK
;
A
#
# COMPACT_ATOMS: atom_id res chain seq x y z
N MET A 1 11.83 -12.45 -3.38
CA MET A 1 11.10 -11.31 -2.81
C MET A 1 9.67 -11.32 -3.31
N LEU A 2 8.77 -10.77 -2.53
CA LEU A 2 7.36 -10.66 -2.88
C LEU A 2 7.04 -9.21 -3.23
N THR A 3 6.38 -8.98 -4.36
CA THR A 3 5.89 -7.66 -4.74
C THR A 3 4.37 -7.65 -4.64
N VAL A 4 3.81 -6.64 -3.98
CA VAL A 4 2.36 -6.47 -3.89
C VAL A 4 1.99 -5.12 -4.48
N ILE A 5 1.01 -5.13 -5.37
CA ILE A 5 0.47 -3.90 -5.95
C ILE A 5 -0.97 -3.77 -5.48
N VAL A 6 -1.26 -2.66 -4.81
CA VAL A 6 -2.60 -2.38 -4.27
C VAL A 6 -3.15 -1.14 -4.97
N SER A 7 -4.35 -1.25 -5.52
CA SER A 7 -5.02 -0.14 -6.20
C SER A 7 -6.16 0.41 -5.36
N PHE A 8 -6.31 1.74 -5.37
CA PHE A 8 -7.33 2.44 -4.60
C PHE A 8 -8.05 3.46 -5.46
N ASN A 9 -9.38 3.52 -5.32
CA ASN A 9 -10.18 4.59 -5.88
C ASN A 9 -10.73 5.41 -4.72
N VAL A 10 -10.24 6.64 -4.60
CA VAL A 10 -10.55 7.53 -3.49
C VAL A 10 -11.67 8.49 -3.88
N LYS A 11 -12.51 8.84 -2.93
CA LYS A 11 -13.54 9.86 -3.16
C LYS A 11 -12.84 11.19 -3.49
N PRO A 12 -13.27 11.91 -4.53
CA PRO A 12 -12.57 13.13 -4.95
C PRO A 12 -12.35 14.17 -3.85
N ALA A 13 -13.29 14.30 -2.92
CA ALA A 13 -13.16 15.25 -1.82
C ALA A 13 -12.13 14.82 -0.76
N ASP A 14 -11.71 13.55 -0.77
CA ASP A 14 -10.89 12.95 0.28
C ASP A 14 -9.46 12.62 -0.19
N VAL A 15 -9.06 13.11 -1.37
CA VAL A 15 -7.75 12.80 -1.96
C VAL A 15 -6.62 13.24 -1.03
N ASP A 16 -6.67 14.46 -0.50
CA ASP A 16 -5.61 14.97 0.36
C ASP A 16 -5.55 14.19 1.69
N ALA A 17 -6.71 13.85 2.27
CA ALA A 17 -6.77 13.07 3.49
C ALA A 17 -6.17 11.68 3.27
N PHE A 18 -6.44 11.05 2.13
CA PHE A 18 -5.88 9.75 1.78
C PHE A 18 -4.36 9.83 1.64
N LYS A 19 -3.86 10.85 0.94
CA LYS A 19 -2.41 11.05 0.75
C LYS A 19 -1.71 11.19 2.08
N GLU A 20 -2.23 12.05 2.95
CA GLU A 20 -1.63 12.31 4.26
C GLU A 20 -1.56 11.03 5.10
N ALA A 21 -2.68 10.32 5.23
CA ALA A 21 -2.74 9.10 6.02
C ALA A 21 -1.82 8.01 5.46
N THR A 22 -1.77 7.87 4.12
CA THR A 22 -1.02 6.81 3.47
C THR A 22 0.48 7.06 3.47
N VAL A 23 0.91 8.32 3.31
CA VAL A 23 2.32 8.67 3.44
C VAL A 23 2.80 8.41 4.87
N ALA A 24 2.01 8.78 5.88
CA ALA A 24 2.36 8.53 7.28
C ALA A 24 2.49 7.03 7.55
N GLU A 25 1.56 6.23 7.06
CA GLU A 25 1.61 4.77 7.21
C GLU A 25 2.83 4.18 6.50
N THR A 26 3.15 4.68 5.32
CA THR A 26 4.31 4.20 4.55
C THR A 26 5.61 4.46 5.30
N ARG A 27 5.76 5.61 5.93
CA ARG A 27 6.94 5.90 6.75
C ARG A 27 7.09 4.91 7.90
N THR A 28 5.97 4.55 8.52
CA THR A 28 5.97 3.55 9.59
C THR A 28 6.31 2.17 9.07
N THR A 29 5.68 1.77 7.95
CA THR A 29 5.91 0.47 7.33
C THR A 29 7.37 0.27 6.94
N LEU A 30 8.04 1.30 6.46
CA LEU A 30 9.46 1.22 6.07
C LEU A 30 10.39 0.94 7.24
N GLN A 31 9.92 1.09 8.49
CA GLN A 31 10.68 0.75 9.69
C GLN A 31 10.54 -0.73 10.07
N ASP A 32 9.56 -1.44 9.49
CA ASP A 32 9.31 -2.83 9.84
C ASP A 32 10.37 -3.75 9.25
N PRO A 33 10.84 -4.78 10.01
CA PRO A 33 11.82 -5.73 9.50
C PRO A 33 11.31 -6.46 8.26
N GLY A 34 12.17 -6.59 7.26
CA GLY A 34 11.87 -7.34 6.04
C GLY A 34 11.11 -6.56 4.98
N VAL A 35 10.69 -5.33 5.26
CA VAL A 35 10.10 -4.46 4.24
C VAL A 35 11.23 -3.86 3.43
N VAL A 36 11.25 -4.15 2.13
CA VAL A 36 12.33 -3.71 1.23
C VAL A 36 12.04 -2.31 0.70
N SER A 37 10.82 -2.09 0.19
CA SER A 37 10.41 -0.78 -0.32
C SER A 37 8.90 -0.65 -0.34
N VAL A 38 8.41 0.58 -0.25
CA VAL A 38 7.01 0.91 -0.46
C VAL A 38 6.98 2.25 -1.18
N GLU A 39 6.27 2.29 -2.30
CA GLU A 39 6.03 3.52 -3.04
C GLU A 39 4.55 3.85 -3.06
N VAL A 40 4.22 5.10 -2.84
CA VAL A 40 2.85 5.62 -2.96
C VAL A 40 2.76 6.33 -4.29
N LEU A 41 1.89 5.84 -5.17
CA LEU A 41 1.76 6.35 -6.53
C LEU A 41 0.37 6.95 -6.75
N GLN A 42 0.32 8.05 -7.45
CA GLN A 42 -0.93 8.69 -7.84
C GLN A 42 -0.98 8.70 -9.37
N ALA A 43 -2.12 8.30 -9.94
CA ALA A 43 -2.25 8.30 -11.40
C ALA A 43 -2.15 9.73 -11.93
N SER A 44 -1.35 9.94 -12.98
CA SER A 44 -1.07 11.28 -13.49
C SER A 44 -2.28 11.91 -14.17
N ASP A 45 -3.18 11.08 -14.71
CA ASP A 45 -4.39 11.53 -15.42
C ASP A 45 -5.67 11.39 -14.60
N GLU A 46 -5.58 10.82 -13.39
CA GLU A 46 -6.74 10.61 -12.52
C GLU A 46 -6.33 10.77 -11.05
N PRO A 47 -6.39 11.99 -10.49
CA PRO A 47 -5.87 12.27 -9.15
C PRO A 47 -6.51 11.46 -8.02
N ALA A 48 -7.70 10.91 -8.21
CA ALA A 48 -8.38 10.10 -7.20
C ALA A 48 -7.96 8.62 -7.23
N HIS A 49 -7.13 8.22 -8.19
CA HIS A 49 -6.65 6.84 -8.28
C HIS A 49 -5.21 6.75 -7.78
N PHE A 50 -4.98 5.80 -6.85
CA PHE A 50 -3.68 5.57 -6.23
C PHE A 50 -3.29 4.11 -6.33
N ALA A 51 -1.99 3.86 -6.22
CA ALA A 51 -1.46 2.52 -6.08
C ALA A 51 -0.34 2.53 -5.04
N LEU A 52 -0.22 1.43 -4.31
CA LEU A 52 0.97 1.14 -3.51
C LEU A 52 1.75 0.07 -4.25
N HIS A 53 3.05 0.28 -4.36
CA HIS A 53 3.97 -0.73 -4.88
C HIS A 53 4.87 -1.14 -3.72
N GLU A 54 4.64 -2.34 -3.20
CA GLU A 54 5.28 -2.83 -1.99
C GLU A 54 6.17 -4.02 -2.31
N VAL A 55 7.38 -4.01 -1.77
CA VAL A 55 8.30 -5.14 -1.91
C VAL A 55 8.70 -5.63 -0.52
N PHE A 56 8.49 -6.91 -0.28
CA PHE A 56 8.82 -7.57 0.97
C PHE A 56 9.91 -8.61 0.73
N ALA A 57 10.76 -8.87 1.74
CA ALA A 57 11.84 -9.85 1.63
C ALA A 57 11.31 -11.26 1.34
N SER A 58 10.10 -11.59 1.83
CA SER A 58 9.49 -12.89 1.63
C SER A 58 7.98 -12.79 1.75
N ARG A 59 7.28 -13.86 1.35
CA ARG A 59 5.83 -13.99 1.54
C ARG A 59 5.48 -13.93 3.02
N ALA A 60 6.29 -14.54 3.88
CA ALA A 60 6.05 -14.53 5.32
C ALA A 60 6.04 -13.10 5.88
N VAL A 61 6.96 -12.26 5.43
CA VAL A 61 7.00 -10.84 5.83
C VAL A 61 5.76 -10.11 5.35
N GLY A 62 5.33 -10.36 4.10
CA GLY A 62 4.12 -9.75 3.57
C GLY A 62 2.89 -10.12 4.37
N LEU A 63 2.74 -11.39 4.77
CA LEU A 63 1.64 -11.83 5.61
C LEU A 63 1.70 -11.22 7.01
N GLN A 64 2.90 -11.12 7.58
CA GLN A 64 3.11 -10.53 8.89
C GLN A 64 2.73 -9.05 8.91
N HIS A 65 3.00 -8.34 7.80
CA HIS A 65 2.61 -6.93 7.65
C HIS A 65 1.11 -6.73 7.86
N LEU A 66 0.29 -7.64 7.37
CA LEU A 66 -1.16 -7.55 7.50
C LEU A 66 -1.64 -7.67 8.96
N GLU A 67 -0.80 -8.19 9.85
CA GLU A 67 -1.13 -8.35 11.27
C GLU A 67 -0.62 -7.20 12.14
N MET A 68 0.11 -6.26 11.55
CA MET A 68 0.64 -5.12 12.30
C MET A 68 -0.48 -4.17 12.73
N ASP A 69 -0.39 -3.67 13.96
CA ASP A 69 -1.39 -2.75 14.51
C ASP A 69 -1.49 -1.47 13.68
N HIS A 70 -0.35 -0.93 13.22
CA HIS A 70 -0.36 0.30 12.43
C HIS A 70 -1.05 0.08 11.07
N PHE A 71 -0.90 -1.10 10.46
CA PHE A 71 -1.58 -1.43 9.22
C PHE A 71 -3.10 -1.47 9.41
N LYS A 72 -3.55 -2.15 10.47
CA LYS A 72 -4.97 -2.26 10.79
C LYS A 72 -5.59 -0.90 11.09
N ALA A 73 -4.88 -0.05 11.81
CA ALA A 73 -5.33 1.31 12.11
C ALA A 73 -5.46 2.14 10.83
N TRP A 74 -4.48 2.05 9.94
CA TRP A 74 -4.52 2.74 8.65
C TRP A 74 -5.69 2.28 7.81
N GLN A 75 -5.96 0.96 7.75
CA GLN A 75 -7.10 0.42 7.02
C GLN A 75 -8.41 1.04 7.49
N GLN A 76 -8.59 1.18 8.81
CA GLN A 76 -9.79 1.79 9.37
C GLN A 76 -9.89 3.27 9.00
N THR A 77 -8.76 3.97 9.00
CA THR A 77 -8.71 5.38 8.66
C THR A 77 -9.09 5.64 7.20
N ILE A 78 -8.60 4.83 6.27
CA ILE A 78 -8.84 5.08 4.85
C ILE A 78 -10.17 4.51 4.34
N LYS A 79 -10.74 3.54 5.04
CA LYS A 79 -11.96 2.87 4.59
C LYS A 79 -13.08 3.83 4.17
N PRO A 80 -13.44 4.86 4.98
CA PRO A 80 -14.49 5.79 4.58
C PRO A 80 -14.10 6.74 3.45
N LEU A 81 -12.81 6.80 3.10
CA LEU A 81 -12.32 7.68 2.04
C LEU A 81 -12.40 7.03 0.65
N LEU A 82 -12.66 5.71 0.60
CA LEU A 82 -12.62 4.95 -0.64
C LEU A 82 -14.01 4.82 -1.27
N VAL A 83 -14.05 4.82 -2.60
CA VAL A 83 -15.26 4.56 -3.38
C VAL A 83 -15.64 3.09 -3.30
N GLU A 84 -14.62 2.21 -3.23
CA GLU A 84 -14.77 0.76 -3.21
C GLU A 84 -13.60 0.14 -2.44
N PRO A 85 -13.68 -1.13 -2.06
CA PRO A 85 -12.56 -1.79 -1.40
C PRO A 85 -11.30 -1.78 -2.27
N PRO A 86 -10.10 -1.72 -1.65
CA PRO A 86 -8.86 -1.78 -2.42
C PRO A 86 -8.70 -3.12 -3.12
N HIS A 87 -7.96 -3.13 -4.22
CA HIS A 87 -7.66 -4.35 -4.95
C HIS A 87 -6.16 -4.63 -4.84
N ALA A 88 -5.80 -5.77 -4.24
CA ALA A 88 -4.42 -6.16 -4.02
C ALA A 88 -4.08 -7.40 -4.84
N VAL A 89 -2.90 -7.37 -5.50
CA VAL A 89 -2.37 -8.52 -6.22
C VAL A 89 -0.93 -8.74 -5.79
N ALA A 90 -0.61 -9.97 -5.39
CA ALA A 90 0.75 -10.36 -5.06
C ALA A 90 1.42 -10.97 -6.27
N TYR A 91 2.69 -10.59 -6.50
CA TYR A 91 3.47 -11.03 -7.64
C TYR A 91 4.78 -11.64 -7.18
N GLU A 92 5.20 -12.72 -7.85
CA GLU A 92 6.54 -13.25 -7.72
C GLU A 92 7.40 -12.66 -8.83
N GLN A 93 8.64 -12.27 -8.51
CA GLN A 93 9.53 -11.69 -9.51
C GLN A 93 10.04 -12.77 -10.47
N VAL A 94 9.74 -12.64 -11.74
CA VAL A 94 10.19 -13.56 -12.80
C VAL A 94 11.55 -13.10 -13.36
N PHE A 95 11.71 -11.82 -13.55
CA PHE A 95 12.92 -11.20 -14.08
C PHE A 95 13.05 -9.79 -13.53
N PRO A 96 14.25 -9.28 -13.21
CA PRO A 96 15.54 -10.00 -13.25
C PRO A 96 15.58 -11.10 -12.19
N GLN A 97 16.30 -12.18 -12.49
CA GLN A 97 16.46 -13.30 -11.56
C GLN A 97 17.39 -12.92 -10.42
N LYS A 98 17.12 -13.52 -9.28
CA LYS A 98 17.93 -13.35 -8.08
C LYS A 98 19.04 -14.41 -7.99
#